data_60a987a9474ac6e5028c4abbd3d0f22c
#
_entry.id   60a987a9474ac6e5028c4abbd3d0f22c
#
_cell.length_a   1.000
_cell.length_b   1.000
_cell.length_c   1.000
_cell.angle_alpha   90.00
_cell.angle_beta   90.00
_cell.angle_gamma   90.00
#
_symmetry.space_group_name_H-M   'P 1'
#
loop_
_entity.id
_entity.type
_entity.pdbx_description
1 polymer ?
#
loop_
_entity_poly.entity_id
_entity_poly.type
_entity_poly.pdbx_seq_one_letter_code
_entity_poly.pdbx_strand_id
1 'polypeptide(L)'
;YTSGSTGKPKLMMAEKVRMEASARMTCKALGLKAGDKALVCLPMDYIAGKMMVVRSLVCDLQMISIEPKGHPMADVADDEEIDFAAMVPMQVYNSIGNEAECRKLMAIKNILIGGGAIDKEMEQKLQKFPNAVWSSYGMTETLSHIALRKINGGGEDSLWYRWLPGVGMSLGADNWLVINAPA
;
A
#
# COMPACT_ATOMS: atom_id res chain seq x y z
N TYR A 1 -11.13 6.89 -10.97
CA TYR A 1 -10.61 8.23 -11.32
C TYR A 1 -9.16 8.34 -10.87
N THR A 2 -8.36 9.17 -11.57
CA THR A 2 -7.03 9.57 -11.11
C THR A 2 -7.16 10.53 -9.93
N SER A 3 -6.13 10.62 -9.07
CA SER A 3 -6.12 11.52 -7.90
C SER A 3 -6.10 13.02 -8.24
N GLY A 4 -5.93 13.37 -9.51
CA GLY A 4 -6.00 14.77 -9.97
C GLY A 4 -4.82 15.67 -9.57
N SER A 5 -3.66 15.11 -9.20
CA SER A 5 -2.47 15.87 -8.81
C SER A 5 -1.97 16.85 -9.89
N THR A 6 -2.33 16.64 -11.15
CA THR A 6 -1.93 17.46 -12.31
C THR A 6 -3.11 18.03 -13.10
N GLY A 7 -4.34 17.99 -12.56
CA GLY A 7 -5.53 18.49 -13.28
C GLY A 7 -6.84 17.85 -12.81
N LYS A 8 -7.89 17.96 -13.65
CA LYS A 8 -9.18 17.34 -13.34
C LYS A 8 -9.06 15.81 -13.31
N PRO A 9 -9.71 15.12 -12.35
CA PRO A 9 -9.72 13.65 -12.29
C PRO A 9 -10.21 13.05 -13.62
N LYS A 10 -9.44 12.08 -14.17
CA LYS A 10 -9.79 11.39 -15.39
C LYS A 10 -10.36 10.01 -15.06
N LEU A 11 -11.40 9.62 -15.76
CA LEU A 11 -11.90 8.25 -15.70
C LEU A 11 -10.91 7.33 -16.42
N MET A 12 -10.40 6.35 -15.69
CA MET A 12 -9.58 5.28 -16.26
C MET A 12 -10.33 3.96 -16.15
N MET A 13 -10.34 3.22 -17.23
CA MET A 13 -10.84 1.85 -17.25
C MET A 13 -9.69 0.90 -16.94
N ALA A 14 -9.95 -0.04 -16.05
CA ALA A 14 -9.01 -1.08 -15.66
C ALA A 14 -9.59 -2.45 -16.00
N GLU A 15 -8.81 -3.30 -16.65
CA GLU A 15 -9.19 -4.67 -16.93
C GLU A 15 -9.16 -5.51 -15.66
N LYS A 16 -10.21 -6.27 -15.39
CA LYS A 16 -10.29 -7.13 -14.20
C LYS A 16 -9.12 -8.09 -14.09
N VAL A 17 -8.73 -8.69 -15.20
CA VAL A 17 -7.61 -9.65 -15.23
C VAL A 17 -6.29 -9.01 -14.77
N ARG A 18 -6.06 -7.74 -15.12
CA ARG A 18 -4.88 -6.99 -14.68
C ARG A 18 -4.96 -6.64 -13.18
N MET A 19 -6.16 -6.27 -12.70
CA MET A 19 -6.36 -6.04 -11.27
C MET A 19 -6.10 -7.30 -10.45
N GLU A 20 -6.56 -8.45 -10.92
CA GLU A 20 -6.30 -9.75 -10.28
C GLU A 20 -4.80 -10.11 -10.29
N ALA A 21 -4.11 -9.90 -11.43
CA ALA A 21 -2.68 -10.13 -11.53
C ALA A 21 -1.90 -9.26 -10.53
N SER A 22 -2.22 -7.96 -10.48
CA SER A 22 -1.63 -7.02 -9.51
C SER A 22 -1.89 -7.41 -8.06
N ALA A 23 -3.10 -7.88 -7.75
CA ALA A 23 -3.46 -8.37 -6.42
C ALA A 23 -2.60 -9.57 -6.01
N ARG A 24 -2.47 -10.58 -6.87
CA ARG A 24 -1.63 -11.77 -6.64
C ARG A 24 -0.16 -11.41 -6.47
N MET A 25 0.35 -10.48 -7.29
CA MET A 25 1.74 -9.98 -7.16
C MET A 25 1.99 -9.38 -5.79
N THR A 26 1.07 -8.52 -5.31
CA THR A 26 1.17 -7.91 -3.98
C THR A 26 1.14 -8.96 -2.88
N CYS A 27 0.13 -9.84 -2.88
CA CYS A 27 -0.02 -10.87 -1.85
C CYS A 27 1.23 -11.78 -1.79
N LYS A 28 1.76 -12.17 -2.94
CA LYS A 28 3.01 -12.96 -3.02
C LYS A 28 4.22 -12.18 -2.48
N ALA A 29 4.37 -10.91 -2.86
CA ALA A 29 5.51 -10.09 -2.44
C ALA A 29 5.52 -9.82 -0.93
N LEU A 30 4.34 -9.67 -0.33
CA LEU A 30 4.18 -9.43 1.11
C LEU A 30 4.01 -10.72 1.92
N GLY A 31 3.97 -11.89 1.28
CA GLY A 31 3.81 -13.18 1.94
C GLY A 31 2.43 -13.38 2.57
N LEU A 32 1.39 -12.71 2.06
CA LEU A 32 0.02 -12.84 2.55
C LEU A 32 -0.57 -14.20 2.20
N LYS A 33 -1.38 -14.75 3.08
CA LYS A 33 -1.98 -16.07 2.98
C LYS A 33 -3.51 -15.99 3.09
N ALA A 34 -4.19 -17.00 2.58
CA ALA A 34 -5.62 -17.17 2.78
C ALA A 34 -5.95 -17.14 4.28
N GLY A 35 -6.98 -16.40 4.65
CA GLY A 35 -7.39 -16.19 6.03
C GLY A 35 -6.72 -15.04 6.76
N ASP A 36 -5.63 -14.45 6.21
CA ASP A 36 -5.03 -13.25 6.80
C ASP A 36 -6.04 -12.08 6.83
N LYS A 37 -6.04 -11.31 7.91
CA LYS A 37 -6.95 -10.19 8.12
C LYS A 37 -6.42 -8.91 7.47
N ALA A 38 -7.18 -8.35 6.54
CA ALA A 38 -6.83 -7.14 5.79
C ALA A 38 -7.72 -5.96 6.19
N LEU A 39 -7.11 -4.89 6.71
CA LEU A 39 -7.82 -3.66 7.05
C LEU A 39 -8.09 -2.83 5.80
N VAL A 40 -9.37 -2.58 5.52
CA VAL A 40 -9.84 -1.73 4.42
C VAL A 40 -10.28 -0.38 4.99
N CYS A 41 -9.39 0.60 4.91
CA CYS A 41 -9.54 1.95 5.48
C CYS A 41 -9.33 3.08 4.45
N LEU A 42 -9.32 2.72 3.16
CA LEU A 42 -9.15 3.66 2.05
C LEU A 42 -10.45 3.83 1.27
N PRO A 43 -10.73 5.05 0.73
CA PRO A 43 -11.95 5.30 -0.04
C PRO A 43 -12.03 4.45 -1.31
N MET A 44 -13.21 3.89 -1.58
CA MET A 44 -13.49 3.09 -2.77
C MET A 44 -13.57 3.90 -4.07
N ASP A 45 -13.60 5.22 -4.00
CA ASP A 45 -13.54 6.11 -5.17
C ASP A 45 -12.18 6.03 -5.88
N TYR A 46 -11.12 5.72 -5.14
CA TYR A 46 -9.75 5.63 -5.64
C TYR A 46 -9.30 4.18 -5.85
N ILE A 47 -8.34 4.02 -6.75
CA ILE A 47 -7.82 2.70 -7.10
C ILE A 47 -7.22 1.97 -5.88
N ALA A 48 -6.62 2.68 -4.95
CA ALA A 48 -6.00 2.09 -3.76
C ALA A 48 -7.02 1.34 -2.89
N GLY A 49 -8.19 1.95 -2.61
CA GLY A 49 -9.28 1.31 -1.88
C GLY A 49 -9.84 0.10 -2.64
N LYS A 50 -10.12 0.28 -3.94
CA LYS A 50 -10.59 -0.84 -4.80
C LYS A 50 -9.62 -2.01 -4.79
N MET A 51 -8.31 -1.75 -4.87
CA MET A 51 -7.30 -2.80 -4.87
C MET A 51 -7.20 -3.53 -3.52
N MET A 52 -7.58 -2.91 -2.41
CA MET A 52 -7.68 -3.63 -1.13
C MET A 52 -8.77 -4.70 -1.19
N VAL A 53 -9.94 -4.36 -1.71
CA VAL A 53 -11.04 -5.32 -1.91
C VAL A 53 -10.63 -6.42 -2.90
N VAL A 54 -10.03 -6.04 -4.04
CA VAL A 54 -9.59 -7.03 -5.05
C VAL A 54 -8.56 -8.00 -4.47
N ARG A 55 -7.57 -7.50 -3.69
CA ARG A 55 -6.59 -8.37 -3.00
C ARG A 55 -7.28 -9.34 -2.05
N SER A 56 -8.22 -8.85 -1.25
CA SER A 56 -8.95 -9.69 -0.31
C SER A 56 -9.74 -10.79 -1.01
N LEU A 57 -10.46 -10.45 -2.10
CA LEU A 57 -11.23 -11.44 -2.85
C LEU A 57 -10.34 -12.46 -3.58
N VAL A 58 -9.23 -12.00 -4.19
CA VAL A 58 -8.36 -12.84 -5.04
C VAL A 58 -7.44 -13.74 -4.21
N CYS A 59 -7.05 -13.29 -3.02
CA CYS A 59 -6.12 -13.98 -2.14
C CYS A 59 -6.79 -14.58 -0.90
N ASP A 60 -8.14 -14.57 -0.87
CA ASP A 60 -8.95 -15.14 0.21
C ASP A 60 -8.60 -14.55 1.59
N LEU A 61 -8.44 -13.20 1.65
CA LEU A 61 -8.18 -12.50 2.90
C LEU A 61 -9.50 -12.13 3.59
N GLN A 62 -9.51 -12.12 4.91
CA GLN A 62 -10.63 -11.65 5.71
C GLN A 62 -10.62 -10.11 5.77
N MET A 63 -11.67 -9.47 5.23
CA MET A 63 -11.78 -8.00 5.23
C MET A 63 -12.31 -7.47 6.55
N ILE A 64 -11.54 -6.59 7.19
CA ILE A 64 -12.00 -5.71 8.26
C ILE A 64 -12.22 -4.34 7.63
N SER A 65 -13.47 -3.93 7.49
CA SER A 65 -13.82 -2.66 6.85
C SER A 65 -14.18 -1.61 7.88
N ILE A 66 -13.54 -0.45 7.78
CA ILE A 66 -13.83 0.73 8.58
C ILE A 66 -14.06 1.93 7.68
N GLU A 67 -14.69 2.97 8.21
CA GLU A 67 -14.90 4.21 7.46
C GLU A 67 -13.56 4.87 7.11
N PRO A 68 -13.34 5.26 5.83
CA PRO A 68 -12.15 5.98 5.41
C PRO A 68 -12.04 7.35 6.08
N LYS A 69 -11.03 7.52 6.92
CA LYS A 69 -10.77 8.77 7.64
C LYS A 69 -9.28 8.96 7.95
N GLY A 70 -8.92 10.13 8.50
CA GLY A 70 -7.54 10.45 8.84
C GLY A 70 -6.97 9.67 10.02
N HIS A 71 -7.82 9.12 10.90
CA HIS A 71 -7.48 8.36 12.10
C HIS A 71 -8.10 6.94 12.04
N PRO A 72 -7.63 6.07 11.14
CA PRO A 72 -8.27 4.77 10.95
C PRO A 72 -8.12 3.84 12.17
N MET A 73 -7.00 3.93 12.90
CA MET A 73 -6.75 3.08 14.05
C MET A 73 -7.67 3.37 15.25
N ALA A 74 -8.36 4.52 15.26
CA ALA A 74 -9.32 4.84 16.30
C ALA A 74 -10.53 3.89 16.30
N ASP A 75 -10.95 3.37 15.13
CA ASP A 75 -12.11 2.48 14.99
C ASP A 75 -11.75 0.99 15.02
N VAL A 76 -10.48 0.66 15.07
CA VAL A 76 -10.02 -0.73 15.24
C VAL A 76 -10.13 -1.11 16.71
N ALA A 77 -10.71 -2.27 17.03
CA ALA A 77 -10.77 -2.78 18.39
C ALA A 77 -9.36 -3.08 18.94
N ASP A 78 -9.19 -2.98 20.26
CA ASP A 78 -7.87 -3.14 20.89
C ASP A 78 -7.32 -4.55 20.79
N ASP A 79 -8.20 -5.55 20.66
CA ASP A 79 -7.89 -6.97 20.52
C ASP A 79 -7.93 -7.48 19.06
N GLU A 80 -8.17 -6.58 18.10
CA GLU A 80 -8.22 -6.96 16.69
C GLU A 80 -6.82 -7.17 16.12
N GLU A 81 -6.53 -8.40 15.71
CA GLU A 81 -5.30 -8.73 15.00
C GLU A 81 -5.43 -8.42 13.50
N ILE A 82 -4.49 -7.65 12.97
CA ILE A 82 -4.45 -7.27 11.55
C ILE A 82 -3.14 -7.77 10.93
N ASP A 83 -3.26 -8.54 9.86
CA ASP A 83 -2.10 -9.06 9.12
C ASP A 83 -1.61 -8.08 8.06
N PHE A 84 -2.53 -7.32 7.46
CA PHE A 84 -2.23 -6.40 6.38
C PHE A 84 -3.08 -5.14 6.40
N ALA A 85 -2.45 -3.97 6.20
CA ALA A 85 -3.13 -2.71 5.95
C ALA A 85 -2.42 -1.92 4.87
N ALA A 86 -3.19 -1.31 3.94
CA ALA A 86 -2.68 -0.27 3.04
C ALA A 86 -3.21 1.09 3.49
N MET A 87 -2.31 2.07 3.62
CA MET A 87 -2.60 3.39 4.19
C MET A 87 -1.90 4.48 3.38
N VAL A 88 -2.42 5.70 3.47
CA VAL A 88 -1.71 6.89 2.97
C VAL A 88 -0.84 7.49 4.08
N PRO A 89 0.25 8.24 3.73
CA PRO A 89 1.14 8.84 4.72
C PRO A 89 0.43 9.65 5.80
N MET A 90 -0.62 10.39 5.45
CA MET A 90 -1.40 11.18 6.40
C MET A 90 -2.06 10.31 7.49
N GLN A 91 -2.63 9.16 7.13
CA GLN A 91 -3.25 8.23 8.09
C GLN A 91 -2.20 7.67 9.06
N VAL A 92 -1.04 7.30 8.53
CA VAL A 92 0.09 6.80 9.34
C VAL A 92 0.62 7.89 10.27
N TYR A 93 0.82 9.11 9.76
CA TYR A 93 1.27 10.26 10.54
C TYR A 93 0.34 10.54 11.73
N ASN A 94 -0.97 10.59 11.47
CA ASN A 94 -1.98 10.85 12.48
C ASN A 94 -2.00 9.73 13.54
N SER A 95 -1.96 8.47 13.10
CA SER A 95 -1.96 7.32 14.03
C SER A 95 -0.68 7.26 14.88
N ILE A 96 0.49 7.63 14.34
CA ILE A 96 1.74 7.74 15.12
C ILE A 96 1.64 8.85 16.16
N GLY A 97 0.92 9.93 15.87
CA GLY A 97 0.72 11.06 16.78
C GLY A 97 -0.19 10.77 17.99
N ASN A 98 -0.91 9.67 18.00
CA ASN A 98 -1.80 9.23 19.07
C ASN A 98 -1.27 7.92 19.68
N GLU A 99 -1.00 7.89 20.97
CA GLU A 99 -0.37 6.73 21.63
C GLU A 99 -1.19 5.44 21.51
N ALA A 100 -2.51 5.50 21.67
CA ALA A 100 -3.39 4.33 21.56
C ALA A 100 -3.43 3.80 20.12
N GLU A 101 -3.57 4.70 19.13
CA GLU A 101 -3.56 4.33 17.73
C GLU A 101 -2.18 3.81 17.28
N CYS A 102 -1.09 4.40 17.78
CA CYS A 102 0.27 3.99 17.47
C CYS A 102 0.53 2.54 17.92
N ARG A 103 0.07 2.15 19.12
CA ARG A 103 0.17 0.76 19.58
C ARG A 103 -0.52 -0.22 18.63
N LYS A 104 -1.75 0.09 18.21
CA LYS A 104 -2.49 -0.73 17.23
C LYS A 104 -1.80 -0.78 15.88
N LEU A 105 -1.30 0.37 15.38
CA LEU A 105 -0.56 0.45 14.14
C LEU A 105 0.71 -0.42 14.17
N MET A 106 1.46 -0.36 15.26
CA MET A 106 2.67 -1.17 15.44
C MET A 106 2.39 -2.68 15.53
N ALA A 107 1.17 -3.09 15.90
CA ALA A 107 0.77 -4.49 15.95
C ALA A 107 0.48 -5.09 14.57
N ILE A 108 0.18 -4.28 13.54
CA ILE A 108 -0.09 -4.75 12.19
C ILE A 108 1.15 -5.44 11.60
N LYS A 109 1.00 -6.67 11.09
CA LYS A 109 2.13 -7.48 10.60
C LYS A 109 2.77 -6.92 9.32
N ASN A 110 1.96 -6.37 8.40
CA ASN A 110 2.42 -5.75 7.16
C ASN A 110 1.69 -4.44 6.91
N ILE A 111 2.40 -3.34 6.95
CA ILE A 111 1.87 -2.01 6.61
C ILE A 111 2.42 -1.61 5.24
N LEU A 112 1.53 -1.29 4.30
CA LEU A 112 1.87 -0.79 2.99
C LEU A 112 1.50 0.70 2.88
N ILE A 113 2.49 1.57 2.76
CA ILE A 113 2.29 3.01 2.67
C ILE A 113 2.43 3.45 1.22
N GLY A 114 1.41 4.13 0.69
CA GLY A 114 1.41 4.60 -0.69
C GLY A 114 0.59 5.86 -0.91
N GLY A 115 0.59 6.37 -2.13
CA GLY A 115 -0.18 7.55 -2.53
C GLY A 115 0.45 8.90 -2.11
N GLY A 116 1.65 8.91 -1.55
CA GLY A 116 2.38 10.12 -1.18
C GLY A 116 3.79 9.83 -0.70
N ALA A 117 4.59 10.88 -0.56
CA ALA A 117 5.94 10.77 -0.03
C ALA A 117 5.92 10.58 1.50
N ILE A 118 6.88 9.82 1.99
CA ILE A 118 7.17 9.66 3.41
C ILE A 118 8.36 10.58 3.72
N ASP A 119 8.18 11.52 4.65
CA ASP A 119 9.27 12.39 5.07
C ASP A 119 10.27 11.67 5.99
N LYS A 120 11.43 12.30 6.20
CA LYS A 120 12.52 11.71 6.99
C LYS A 120 12.14 11.46 8.44
N GLU A 121 11.34 12.32 9.05
CA GLU A 121 10.94 12.18 10.45
C GLU A 121 10.01 10.97 10.62
N MET A 122 9.01 10.85 9.76
CA MET A 122 8.14 9.68 9.74
C MET A 122 8.93 8.41 9.46
N GLU A 123 9.84 8.43 8.49
CA GLU A 123 10.67 7.26 8.16
C GLU A 123 11.50 6.79 9.37
N GLN A 124 12.11 7.70 10.13
CA GLN A 124 12.85 7.37 11.36
C GLN A 124 11.97 6.73 12.44
N LYS A 125 10.70 7.15 12.54
CA LYS A 125 9.73 6.53 13.46
C LYS A 125 9.36 5.13 12.99
N LEU A 126 9.07 4.97 11.70
CA LEU A 126 8.68 3.69 11.09
C LEU A 126 9.81 2.65 11.11
N GLN A 127 11.07 3.07 11.05
CA GLN A 127 12.22 2.17 11.19
C GLN A 127 12.26 1.42 12.53
N LYS A 128 11.58 1.95 13.55
CA LYS A 128 11.52 1.35 14.90
C LYS A 128 10.36 0.37 15.06
N PHE A 129 9.51 0.21 14.05
CA PHE A 129 8.36 -0.70 14.10
C PHE A 129 8.84 -2.16 14.14
N PRO A 130 8.20 -3.01 14.96
CA PRO A 130 8.61 -4.42 15.10
C PRO A 130 8.28 -5.25 13.87
N ASN A 131 7.20 -4.89 13.16
CA ASN A 131 6.68 -5.63 12.03
C ASN A 131 7.00 -4.93 10.70
N ALA A 132 6.71 -5.57 9.57
CA ALA A 132 7.12 -5.09 8.26
C ALA A 132 6.40 -3.80 7.84
N VAL A 133 7.15 -2.76 7.49
CA VAL A 133 6.65 -1.51 6.94
C VAL A 133 7.23 -1.29 5.54
N TRP A 134 6.35 -1.12 4.58
CA TRP A 134 6.68 -0.99 3.17
C TRP A 134 6.26 0.37 2.62
N SER A 135 7.13 1.02 1.88
CA SER A 135 6.78 2.12 0.99
C SER A 135 6.53 1.56 -0.41
N SER A 136 5.45 1.99 -1.04
CA SER A 136 5.08 1.55 -2.38
C SER A 136 5.27 2.65 -3.41
N TYR A 137 5.74 2.28 -4.60
CA TYR A 137 5.79 3.13 -5.77
C TYR A 137 4.85 2.61 -6.84
N GLY A 138 3.96 3.47 -7.31
CA GLY A 138 2.96 3.17 -8.34
C GLY A 138 2.03 4.34 -8.58
N MET A 139 1.17 4.20 -9.56
CA MET A 139 0.22 5.23 -9.98
C MET A 139 -1.07 4.57 -10.48
N THR A 140 -2.09 5.37 -10.78
CA THR A 140 -3.37 4.84 -11.30
C THR A 140 -3.18 4.11 -12.64
N GLU A 141 -2.25 4.59 -13.46
CA GLU A 141 -1.91 4.04 -14.77
C GLU A 141 -1.29 2.64 -14.68
N THR A 142 -0.64 2.32 -13.57
CA THR A 142 -0.11 0.98 -13.25
C THR A 142 -1.06 0.17 -12.37
N LEU A 143 -2.33 0.59 -12.21
CA LEU A 143 -3.39 0.04 -11.37
C LEU A 143 -3.06 0.04 -9.87
N SER A 144 -1.84 -0.22 -9.52
CA SER A 144 -1.33 -0.31 -8.16
C SER A 144 0.17 -0.05 -8.16
N HIS A 145 0.81 -0.42 -7.06
CA HIS A 145 2.25 -0.33 -6.95
C HIS A 145 2.96 -1.38 -7.83
N ILE A 146 4.09 -0.97 -8.37
CA ILE A 146 4.97 -1.78 -9.22
C ILE A 146 6.31 -2.03 -8.56
N ALA A 147 6.63 -1.30 -7.50
CA ALA A 147 7.84 -1.48 -6.71
C ALA A 147 7.57 -1.26 -5.21
N LEU A 148 8.35 -1.92 -4.39
CA LEU A 148 8.28 -1.88 -2.93
C LEU A 148 9.67 -1.57 -2.34
N ARG A 149 9.69 -0.80 -1.27
CA ARG A 149 10.86 -0.54 -0.43
C ARG A 149 10.51 -0.87 1.02
N LYS A 150 11.26 -1.73 1.65
CA LYS A 150 11.07 -2.07 3.06
C LYS A 150 11.72 -1.00 3.94
N ILE A 151 10.93 -0.18 4.62
CA ILE A 151 11.42 0.97 5.41
C ILE A 151 12.28 0.51 6.59
N ASN A 152 11.85 -0.54 7.28
CA ASN A 152 12.51 -1.09 8.46
C ASN A 152 13.28 -2.39 8.20
N GLY A 153 13.74 -2.60 6.97
CA GLY A 153 14.48 -3.80 6.57
C GLY A 153 15.95 -3.80 6.97
N GLY A 154 16.51 -2.61 7.24
CA GLY A 154 17.95 -2.42 7.47
C GLY A 154 18.79 -2.60 6.20
N GLY A 155 20.04 -2.08 6.22
CA GLY A 155 20.96 -2.21 5.10
C GLY A 155 20.46 -1.62 3.78
N GLU A 156 20.93 -2.18 2.66
CA GLU A 156 20.58 -1.70 1.31
C GLU A 156 19.10 -1.86 0.97
N ASP A 157 18.39 -2.81 1.57
CA ASP A 157 16.97 -3.07 1.32
C ASP A 157 16.05 -1.90 1.72
N SER A 158 16.51 -1.07 2.67
CA SER A 158 15.78 0.12 3.11
C SER A 158 16.05 1.37 2.26
N LEU A 159 17.01 1.33 1.34
CA LEU A 159 17.41 2.49 0.53
C LEU A 159 16.71 2.53 -0.82
N TRP A 160 16.41 1.37 -1.42
CA TRP A 160 15.98 1.28 -2.80
C TRP A 160 14.64 0.58 -2.98
N TYR A 161 13.84 1.07 -3.94
CA TYR A 161 12.66 0.36 -4.39
C TYR A 161 13.08 -0.84 -5.24
N ARG A 162 12.53 -1.99 -4.91
CA ARG A 162 12.66 -3.22 -5.72
C ARG A 162 11.40 -3.42 -6.54
N TRP A 163 11.58 -3.63 -7.83
CA TRP A 163 10.48 -3.92 -8.75
C TRP A 163 9.80 -5.23 -8.40
N LEU A 164 8.48 -5.24 -8.55
CA LEU A 164 7.75 -6.50 -8.44
C LEU A 164 8.07 -7.42 -9.60
N PRO A 165 7.98 -8.76 -9.42
CA PRO A 165 8.28 -9.73 -10.48
C PRO A 165 7.46 -9.46 -11.74
N GLY A 166 8.12 -9.44 -12.90
CA GLY A 166 7.50 -9.18 -14.19
C GLY A 166 7.41 -7.70 -14.58
N VAL A 167 7.73 -6.77 -13.69
CA VAL A 167 7.82 -5.35 -14.04
C VAL A 167 9.15 -5.09 -14.73
N GLY A 168 9.09 -4.57 -15.95
CA GLY A 168 10.23 -4.11 -16.72
C GLY A 168 10.33 -2.59 -16.72
N MET A 169 11.55 -2.07 -16.81
CA MET A 169 11.83 -0.66 -16.92
C MET A 169 12.91 -0.42 -17.96
N SER A 170 12.72 0.60 -18.79
CA SER A 170 13.72 1.07 -19.75
C SER A 170 13.67 2.59 -19.88
N LEU A 171 14.72 3.17 -20.45
CA LEU A 171 14.70 4.57 -20.87
C LEU A 171 14.34 4.63 -22.36
N GLY A 172 13.36 5.44 -22.69
CA GLY A 172 13.03 5.79 -24.07
C GLY A 172 14.07 6.75 -24.69
N ALA A 173 13.92 7.04 -25.98
CA ALA A 173 14.85 7.86 -26.75
C ALA A 173 15.06 9.27 -26.15
N ASP A 174 14.06 9.82 -25.49
CA ASP A 174 14.09 11.15 -24.86
C ASP A 174 14.36 11.11 -23.34
N ASN A 175 14.99 10.04 -22.85
CA ASN A 175 15.20 9.77 -21.42
C ASN A 175 13.91 9.65 -20.59
N TRP A 176 12.77 9.39 -21.23
CA TRP A 176 11.54 9.08 -20.53
C TRP A 176 11.61 7.69 -19.92
N LEU A 177 11.13 7.57 -18.69
CA LEU A 177 10.98 6.28 -18.05
C LEU A 177 9.82 5.51 -18.68
N VAL A 178 10.14 4.39 -19.32
CA VAL A 178 9.14 3.46 -19.88
C VAL A 178 8.97 2.31 -18.90
N ILE A 179 7.74 2.14 -18.41
CA ILE A 179 7.37 1.07 -17.47
C ILE A 179 6.51 0.06 -18.22
N ASN A 180 6.93 -1.20 -18.19
CA ASN A 180 6.16 -2.32 -18.66
C ASN A 180 5.75 -3.18 -17.46
N ALA A 181 4.48 -3.12 -17.09
CA ALA A 181 3.91 -3.86 -15.98
C ALA A 181 2.93 -4.91 -16.52
N PRO A 182 2.97 -6.16 -16.02
CA PRO A 182 2.10 -7.24 -16.46
C PRO A 182 0.65 -7.08 -15.97
N ALA A 183 0.46 -6.16 -15.03
CA ALA A 183 -0.82 -5.84 -14.44
C ALA A 183 -1.35 -4.50 -14.93
#